data_4144baec5fec9148a57359eb3e913909
#
_entry.id   4144baec5fec9148a57359eb3e913909
#
_cell.length_a   1.000
_cell.length_b   1.000
_cell.length_c   1.000
_cell.angle_alpha   90.00
_cell.angle_beta   90.00
_cell.angle_gamma   90.00
#
_symmetry.space_group_name_H-M   'P 1'
#
loop_
_entity.id
_entity.type
_entity.pdbx_description
1 polymer ?
#
loop_
_entity_poly.entity_id
_entity_poly.type
_entity_poly.pdbx_seq_one_letter_code
_entity_poly.pdbx_strand_id
1 'polypeptide(L)'
;MLESLFGNPIIEKVLLFLLVNEKSYPSQLRRVFQNPLYSFQRALGRLEKGGVIVSHSEGKTLVYQFNPRYPFLSELKAFLQKAYAFLPQEIQEKYYESMIRKRPRRHGKPL
;
A
#
# COMPACT_ATOMS: atom_id res chain seq x y z
N MET A 1 14.18 -2.65 -1.73
CA MET A 1 14.28 -3.29 -3.04
C MET A 1 14.15 -2.30 -4.20
N LEU A 2 13.21 -1.42 -4.14
CA LEU A 2 12.97 -0.46 -5.24
C LEU A 2 13.38 0.97 -4.92
N GLU A 3 14.20 1.16 -3.90
CA GLU A 3 14.61 2.50 -3.47
C GLU A 3 15.34 3.26 -4.57
N SER A 4 16.13 2.55 -5.35
CA SER A 4 16.88 3.23 -6.42
C SER A 4 15.96 3.77 -7.51
N LEU A 5 14.77 3.19 -7.68
CA LEU A 5 13.82 3.69 -8.67
C LEU A 5 12.99 4.83 -8.12
N PHE A 6 12.51 4.70 -6.88
CA PHE A 6 11.57 5.65 -6.32
C PHE A 6 12.21 6.75 -5.48
N GLY A 7 13.47 6.60 -5.19
CA GLY A 7 14.19 7.60 -4.41
C GLY A 7 14.11 7.43 -2.90
N ASN A 8 13.25 6.55 -2.40
CA ASN A 8 13.21 6.23 -0.98
C ASN A 8 12.38 4.98 -0.73
N PRO A 9 12.62 4.30 0.41
CA PRO A 9 11.90 3.05 0.70
C PRO A 9 10.45 3.25 1.11
N ILE A 10 10.06 4.46 1.51
CA ILE A 10 8.69 4.70 1.96
C ILE A 10 7.72 4.63 0.79
N ILE A 11 8.10 5.16 -0.38
CA ILE A 11 7.27 5.09 -1.57
C ILE A 11 7.00 3.64 -1.95
N GLU A 12 8.01 2.80 -1.89
CA GLU A 12 7.85 1.36 -2.16
C GLU A 12 6.84 0.74 -1.20
N LYS A 13 6.95 1.04 0.09
CA LYS A 13 6.04 0.47 1.09
C LYS A 13 4.61 0.88 0.83
N VAL A 14 4.38 2.16 0.51
CA VAL A 14 3.05 2.67 0.22
C VAL A 14 2.47 1.98 -1.00
N LEU A 15 3.23 1.92 -2.09
CA LEU A 15 2.71 1.37 -3.34
C LEU A 15 2.42 -0.12 -3.22
N LEU A 16 3.31 -0.89 -2.60
CA LEU A 16 3.07 -2.31 -2.43
C LEU A 16 1.94 -2.59 -1.45
N PHE A 17 1.80 -1.76 -0.42
CA PHE A 17 0.69 -1.92 0.52
C PHE A 17 -0.65 -1.67 -0.18
N LEU A 18 -0.73 -0.64 -0.99
CA LEU A 18 -1.96 -0.36 -1.74
C LEU A 18 -2.25 -1.44 -2.79
N LEU A 19 -1.21 -2.01 -3.37
CA LEU A 19 -1.39 -3.10 -4.32
C LEU A 19 -2.09 -4.28 -3.68
N VAL A 20 -1.69 -4.65 -2.47
CA VAL A 20 -2.22 -5.84 -1.79
C VAL A 20 -3.53 -5.55 -1.08
N ASN A 21 -3.65 -4.38 -0.44
CA ASN A 21 -4.78 -4.08 0.44
C ASN A 21 -5.79 -3.11 -0.15
N GLU A 22 -5.51 -2.58 -1.32
CA GLU A 22 -6.37 -1.69 -2.09
C GLU A 22 -6.49 -0.27 -1.55
N LYS A 23 -6.58 -0.08 -0.26
CA LYS A 23 -6.63 1.27 0.31
C LYS A 23 -5.95 1.30 1.67
N SER A 24 -5.54 2.47 2.10
CA SER A 24 -4.90 2.65 3.39
C SER A 24 -4.93 4.12 3.81
N TYR A 25 -4.49 4.37 5.02
CA TYR A 25 -4.39 5.71 5.59
C TYR A 25 -3.10 5.80 6.42
N PRO A 26 -2.60 7.00 6.64
CA PRO A 26 -1.25 7.16 7.23
C PRO A 26 -1.03 6.43 8.55
N SER A 27 -1.99 6.47 9.47
CA SER A 27 -1.80 5.84 10.77
C SER A 27 -1.78 4.32 10.68
N GLN A 28 -2.47 3.74 9.69
CA GLN A 28 -2.39 2.30 9.46
C GLN A 28 -0.99 1.91 8.97
N LEU A 29 -0.46 2.67 8.02
CA LEU A 29 0.88 2.43 7.50
C LEU A 29 1.93 2.54 8.59
N ARG A 30 1.77 3.54 9.48
CA ARG A 30 2.68 3.70 10.59
C ARG A 30 2.65 2.47 11.50
N ARG A 31 1.48 1.97 11.80
CA ARG A 31 1.36 0.79 12.66
C ARG A 31 2.01 -0.45 12.02
N VAL A 32 1.82 -0.61 10.72
CA VAL A 32 2.34 -1.79 10.03
C VAL A 32 3.85 -1.73 9.90
N PHE A 33 4.40 -0.60 9.44
CA PHE A 33 5.81 -0.52 9.09
C PHE A 33 6.67 0.12 10.17
N GLN A 34 6.05 0.82 11.12
CA GLN A 34 6.75 1.46 12.24
C GLN A 34 7.72 2.56 11.81
N ASN A 35 7.48 3.14 10.65
CA ASN A 35 8.15 4.37 10.27
C ASN A 35 7.33 5.55 10.78
N PRO A 36 7.93 6.75 10.91
CA PRO A 36 7.19 7.91 11.40
C PRO A 36 5.98 8.25 10.55
N LEU A 37 4.90 8.68 11.18
CA LEU A 37 3.67 9.06 10.51
C LEU A 37 3.92 10.07 9.40
N TYR A 38 4.72 11.05 9.69
CA TYR A 38 5.06 12.11 8.77
C TYR A 38 5.68 11.59 7.46
N SER A 39 6.45 10.52 7.52
CA SER A 39 7.04 9.93 6.31
C SER A 39 5.95 9.42 5.37
N PHE A 40 4.91 8.80 5.91
CA PHE A 40 3.81 8.31 5.11
C PHE A 40 2.94 9.44 4.59
N GLN A 41 2.72 10.47 5.41
CA GLN A 41 1.95 11.63 4.96
C GLN A 41 2.63 12.31 3.77
N ARG A 42 3.96 12.44 3.82
CA ARG A 42 4.70 13.03 2.70
C ARG A 42 4.66 12.16 1.46
N ALA A 43 4.84 10.85 1.63
CA ALA A 43 4.82 9.93 0.49
C ALA A 43 3.46 9.92 -0.19
N LEU A 44 2.39 9.84 0.61
CA LEU A 44 1.04 9.85 0.06
C LEU A 44 0.73 11.18 -0.63
N GLY A 45 1.14 12.29 -0.03
CA GLY A 45 0.95 13.60 -0.67
C GLY A 45 1.66 13.73 -2.00
N ARG A 46 2.89 13.21 -2.08
CA ARG A 46 3.66 13.22 -3.31
C ARG A 46 2.99 12.39 -4.40
N LEU A 47 2.52 11.20 -4.05
CA LEU A 47 1.86 10.32 -5.00
C LEU A 47 0.51 10.89 -5.45
N GLU A 48 -0.22 11.51 -4.54
CA GLU A 48 -1.50 12.13 -4.89
C GLU A 48 -1.29 13.31 -5.80
N LYS A 49 -0.30 14.14 -5.52
CA LYS A 49 0.01 15.29 -6.36
C LYS A 49 0.39 14.85 -7.76
N GLY A 50 1.06 13.71 -7.90
CA GLY A 50 1.41 13.16 -9.20
C GLY A 50 0.29 12.42 -9.90
N GLY A 51 -0.88 12.32 -9.27
CA GLY A 51 -2.02 11.65 -9.89
C GLY A 51 -2.01 10.14 -9.80
N VAL A 52 -1.04 9.55 -9.09
CA VAL A 52 -0.92 8.10 -8.97
C VAL A 52 -2.01 7.54 -8.06
N ILE A 53 -2.31 8.27 -7.00
CA ILE A 53 -3.33 7.86 -6.03
C ILE A 53 -4.31 8.99 -5.82
N VAL A 54 -5.47 8.66 -5.27
CA VAL A 54 -6.50 9.63 -4.90
C VAL A 54 -6.92 9.36 -3.46
N SER A 55 -7.50 10.38 -2.82
CA SER A 55 -7.97 10.24 -1.45
C SER A 55 -9.46 10.56 -1.38
N HIS A 56 -10.11 9.98 -0.38
CA HIS A 56 -11.50 10.29 -0.07
C HIS A 56 -11.72 10.08 1.42
N SER A 57 -12.74 10.71 1.96
CA SER A 57 -13.05 10.58 3.38
C SER A 57 -13.90 9.36 3.64
N GLU A 58 -13.53 8.59 4.65
CA GLU A 58 -14.37 7.52 5.18
C GLU A 58 -14.53 7.84 6.66
N GLY A 59 -15.69 8.35 7.03
CA GLY A 59 -15.88 8.89 8.36
C GLY A 59 -14.97 10.09 8.56
N LYS A 60 -14.13 10.05 9.59
CA LYS A 60 -13.17 11.12 9.86
C LYS A 60 -11.77 10.79 9.34
N THR A 61 -11.65 9.69 8.61
CA THR A 61 -10.33 9.23 8.14
C THR A 61 -10.19 9.51 6.66
N LEU A 62 -9.06 10.07 6.27
CA LEU A 62 -8.73 10.30 4.87
C LEU A 62 -8.03 9.05 4.35
N VAL A 63 -8.64 8.39 3.39
CA VAL A 63 -8.21 7.09 2.87
C VAL A 63 -7.69 7.27 1.45
N TYR A 64 -6.61 6.57 1.14
CA TYR A 64 -5.92 6.67 -0.16
C TYR A 64 -6.00 5.35 -0.91
N GLN A 65 -6.10 5.44 -2.23
CA GLN A 65 -6.12 4.27 -3.11
C GLN A 65 -5.57 4.66 -4.47
N PHE A 66 -5.23 3.68 -5.30
CA PHE A 66 -4.78 3.98 -6.65
C PHE A 66 -5.86 4.75 -7.40
N ASN A 67 -5.41 5.71 -8.22
CA ASN A 67 -6.29 6.49 -9.06
C ASN A 67 -6.66 5.67 -10.29
N PRO A 68 -7.93 5.29 -10.47
CA PRO A 68 -8.31 4.48 -11.64
C PRO A 68 -8.10 5.21 -12.97
N ARG A 69 -7.91 6.53 -12.94
CA ARG A 69 -7.66 7.31 -14.15
C ARG A 69 -6.19 7.59 -14.40
N TYR A 70 -5.30 7.06 -13.55
CA TYR A 70 -3.87 7.27 -13.78
C TYR A 70 -3.49 6.56 -15.09
N PRO A 71 -2.92 7.27 -16.07
CA PRO A 71 -2.72 6.70 -17.41
C PRO A 71 -1.82 5.47 -17.44
N PHE A 72 -0.93 5.32 -16.48
CA PHE A 72 0.02 4.22 -16.43
C PHE A 72 -0.32 3.20 -15.35
N LEU A 73 -1.56 3.17 -14.91
CA LEU A 73 -1.92 2.35 -13.74
C LEU A 73 -1.73 0.87 -14.00
N SER A 74 -2.15 0.37 -15.16
CA SER A 74 -2.03 -1.06 -15.43
C SER A 74 -0.57 -1.49 -15.51
N GLU A 75 0.26 -0.66 -16.12
CA GLU A 75 1.70 -0.93 -16.20
C GLU A 75 2.35 -0.86 -14.83
N LEU A 76 1.96 0.13 -14.03
CA LEU A 76 2.49 0.26 -12.68
C LEU A 76 2.10 -0.95 -11.83
N LYS A 77 0.84 -1.35 -11.89
CA LYS A 77 0.40 -2.52 -11.12
C LYS A 77 1.11 -3.79 -11.55
N ALA A 78 1.31 -3.98 -12.86
CA ALA A 78 2.02 -5.15 -13.37
C ALA A 78 3.46 -5.17 -12.84
N PHE A 79 4.11 -4.00 -12.87
CA PHE A 79 5.47 -3.87 -12.33
C PHE A 79 5.50 -4.19 -10.84
N LEU A 80 4.57 -3.62 -10.09
CA LEU A 80 4.53 -3.82 -8.65
C LEU A 80 4.20 -5.28 -8.28
N GLN A 81 3.34 -5.93 -9.05
CA GLN A 81 3.02 -7.34 -8.83
C GLN A 81 4.26 -8.21 -8.99
N LYS A 82 5.05 -7.93 -10.03
CA LYS A 82 6.27 -8.67 -10.23
C LYS A 82 7.27 -8.40 -9.10
N ALA A 83 7.41 -7.15 -8.72
CA ALA A 83 8.29 -6.79 -7.61
C ALA A 83 7.86 -7.45 -6.31
N TYR A 84 6.56 -7.47 -6.05
CA TYR A 84 6.01 -8.08 -4.84
C TYR A 84 6.36 -9.57 -4.78
N ALA A 85 6.28 -10.25 -5.92
CA ALA A 85 6.59 -11.68 -5.98
C ALA A 85 8.05 -11.98 -5.63
N PHE A 86 8.93 -10.97 -5.76
CA PHE A 86 10.33 -11.15 -5.41
C PHE A 86 10.61 -10.91 -3.92
N LEU A 87 9.63 -10.41 -3.16
CA LEU A 87 9.83 -10.23 -1.73
C LEU A 87 9.81 -11.59 -1.03
N PRO A 88 10.63 -11.78 0.01
CA PRO A 88 10.54 -13.00 0.81
C PRO A 88 9.14 -13.18 1.37
N GLN A 89 8.69 -14.42 1.44
CA GLN A 89 7.36 -14.71 1.94
C GLN A 89 7.13 -14.15 3.35
N GLU A 90 8.16 -14.19 4.20
CA GLU A 90 8.05 -13.65 5.54
C GLU A 90 7.71 -12.15 5.53
N ILE A 91 8.30 -11.40 4.61
CA ILE A 91 8.04 -9.97 4.48
C ILE A 91 6.63 -9.73 3.95
N GLN A 92 6.23 -10.50 2.95
CA GLN A 92 4.88 -10.39 2.40
C GLN A 92 3.84 -10.59 3.49
N GLU A 93 3.99 -11.64 4.30
CA GLU A 93 3.01 -11.96 5.33
C GLU A 93 3.04 -10.97 6.48
N LYS A 94 4.22 -10.56 6.89
CA LYS A 94 4.36 -9.70 8.05
C LYS A 94 3.80 -8.29 7.81
N TYR A 95 4.09 -7.72 6.65
CA TYR A 95 3.77 -6.32 6.40
C TYR A 95 2.60 -6.12 5.46
N TYR A 96 2.51 -6.91 4.42
CA TYR A 96 1.55 -6.62 3.35
C TYR A 96 0.28 -7.44 3.44
N GLU A 97 0.35 -8.61 4.03
CA GLU A 97 -0.81 -9.50 4.13
C GLU A 97 -1.37 -9.61 5.55
N SER A 98 -0.83 -8.85 6.48
CA SER A 98 -1.25 -8.96 7.88
C SER A 98 -2.72 -8.56 8.07
N MET A 99 -3.20 -7.58 7.31
CA MET A 99 -4.60 -7.16 7.41
C MET A 99 -5.52 -8.23 6.84
N ILE A 100 -5.13 -8.85 5.73
CA ILE A 100 -5.92 -9.89 5.12
C ILE A 100 -5.99 -11.11 6.03
N ARG A 101 -4.86 -11.46 6.65
CA ARG A 101 -4.82 -12.63 7.52
C ARG A 101 -5.63 -12.45 8.78
N LYS A 102 -5.88 -11.24 9.21
CA LYS A 102 -6.67 -10.98 10.39
C LYS A 102 -8.16 -11.04 10.13
N ARG A 103 -8.57 -11.07 8.88
CA ARG A 103 -9.98 -11.17 8.58
C ARG A 103 -10.49 -12.54 8.96
N PRO A 104 -11.65 -12.59 9.55
CA PRO A 104 -12.24 -13.88 9.90
C PRO A 104 -12.46 -14.65 8.64
N ARG A 105 -11.76 -15.73 8.50
CA ARG A 105 -12.00 -16.50 7.36
C ARG A 105 -12.73 -17.61 7.73
N ARG A 106 -12.80 -17.82 8.87
CA ARG A 106 -13.37 -18.89 9.25
C ARG A 106 -14.64 -18.91 9.11
N HIS A 107 -15.05 -18.07 9.11
CA HIS A 107 -16.31 -18.18 9.03
C HIS A 107 -16.52 -18.92 7.95
N GLY A 108 -16.12 -19.01 7.46
CA GLY A 108 -16.37 -19.70 6.52
C GLY A 108 -16.08 -20.96 6.55
N LYS A 109 -15.94 -21.02 6.86
CA LYS A 109 -15.48 -21.95 6.76
C LYS A 109 -15.82 -22.83 7.10
N PRO A 110 -16.27 -23.14 7.01
CA PRO A 110 -16.16 -23.94 7.21
C PRO A 110 -15.99 -24.64 7.04
N LEU A 111 -15.82 -24.43 7.16
CA LEU A 111 -15.38 -24.99 6.85
C LEU A 111 -15.54 -25.64 6.84
#